data_4b8fc561bd3345116772c54338eb7186
#
_entry.id   4b8fc561bd3345116772c54338eb7186
#
_cell.length_a   1.000
_cell.length_b   1.000
_cell.length_c   1.000
_cell.angle_alpha   90.00
_cell.angle_beta   90.00
_cell.angle_gamma   90.00
#
_symmetry.space_group_name_H-M   'P 1'
#
loop_
_entity.id
_entity.type
_entity.pdbx_description
1 polymer ?
#
loop_
_entity_poly.entity_id
_entity_poly.type
_entity_poly.pdbx_seq_one_letter_code
_entity_poly.pdbx_strand_id
1 'polypeptide(L)'
;MPSYLFEELLNGVEMDLHHKRYASFEELYLYCYRVAGVVGQMMCYVYGLTDAESLHYAEKLGVAMQLTNILRDVREDWERERLYIPQEDLLRFGVKESEIAAGQHTSAYRALMRYEIEQARAYYREAVPGIRRIPSLPLRLTTIAMARLYEGILDKLEANPAHNLSQRAALSQREKYLLAGQTFLGLTPIGTKPLPPAYRLAVGSLLLLTPFALADAVAGAFSWMAGLSDSLYLLLWGGVGAYAIAAHLPKALRAWGLSVLLGYAIELIGTQTGYPFGPYPYTGVLQPQLMGVPLAIAMAWGSLVGLWALLGPTQHPWRALWTAAGAIATDLLLEPYATTLRHYWHWQTPEIPLSNYLSWGVFAACLSLLYPLRHPDSRPYPDVISRLGRGLLLLLAMLLLTANLAHGSQVGISLIAAGALLLMLLWPRI
;
A
#
# COMPACT_ATOMS: atom_id res chain seq x y z
N MET A 1 -34.23 -7.79 12.05
CA MET A 1 -33.54 -6.57 12.53
C MET A 1 -34.22 -6.11 13.80
N PRO A 2 -33.53 -5.90 14.91
CA PRO A 2 -34.11 -5.47 16.19
C PRO A 2 -34.67 -4.04 16.12
N SER A 3 -35.81 -3.78 16.81
CA SER A 3 -36.46 -2.47 16.81
C SER A 3 -35.64 -1.38 17.50
N TYR A 4 -34.86 -1.75 18.53
CA TYR A 4 -34.03 -0.78 19.26
C TYR A 4 -33.07 0.02 18.38
N LEU A 5 -32.63 -0.53 17.23
CA LEU A 5 -31.76 0.20 16.30
C LEU A 5 -32.47 1.40 15.68
N PHE A 6 -33.77 1.28 15.40
CA PHE A 6 -34.58 2.39 14.92
C PHE A 6 -34.85 3.42 16.03
N GLU A 7 -35.08 2.94 17.25
CA GLU A 7 -35.26 3.81 18.41
C GLU A 7 -34.00 4.63 18.70
N GLU A 8 -32.83 3.97 18.69
CA GLU A 8 -31.55 4.69 18.87
C GLU A 8 -31.28 5.70 17.75
N LEU A 9 -31.63 5.36 16.49
CA LEU A 9 -31.51 6.32 15.39
C LEU A 9 -32.41 7.56 15.62
N LEU A 10 -33.65 7.34 16.03
CA LEU A 10 -34.58 8.44 16.34
C LEU A 10 -34.07 9.29 17.50
N ASN A 11 -33.59 8.65 18.59
CA ASN A 11 -32.94 9.34 19.71
C ASN A 11 -31.75 10.18 19.25
N GLY A 12 -30.96 9.69 18.29
CA GLY A 12 -29.85 10.44 17.73
C GLY A 12 -30.29 11.65 16.92
N VAL A 13 -31.35 11.53 16.12
CA VAL A 13 -31.94 12.65 15.39
C VAL A 13 -32.54 13.68 16.35
N GLU A 14 -33.17 13.22 17.45
CA GLU A 14 -33.69 14.11 18.49
C GLU A 14 -32.59 14.92 19.18
N MET A 15 -31.39 14.33 19.38
CA MET A 15 -30.24 15.07 19.92
C MET A 15 -29.92 16.34 19.12
N ASP A 16 -30.06 16.33 17.82
CA ASP A 16 -29.84 17.48 16.96
C ASP A 16 -30.81 18.66 17.22
N LEU A 17 -31.95 18.40 17.85
CA LEU A 17 -32.91 19.45 18.23
C LEU A 17 -32.47 20.21 19.49
N HIS A 18 -31.74 19.53 20.39
CA HIS A 18 -31.46 20.02 21.73
C HIS A 18 -29.97 20.28 22.01
N HIS A 19 -29.08 19.49 21.40
CA HIS A 19 -27.64 19.58 21.64
C HIS A 19 -26.95 20.42 20.56
N LYS A 20 -26.40 21.56 20.96
CA LYS A 20 -25.61 22.41 20.08
C LYS A 20 -24.11 22.29 20.34
N ARG A 21 -23.71 21.72 21.45
CA ARG A 21 -22.32 21.52 21.91
C ARG A 21 -22.21 20.19 22.64
N TYR A 22 -21.01 19.61 22.60
CA TYR A 22 -20.64 18.38 23.28
C TYR A 22 -19.50 18.66 24.25
N ALA A 23 -19.65 18.31 25.54
CA ALA A 23 -18.63 18.59 26.55
C ALA A 23 -17.38 17.71 26.34
N SER A 24 -17.59 16.43 26.01
CA SER A 24 -16.52 15.44 25.86
C SER A 24 -16.67 14.63 24.58
N PHE A 25 -15.58 13.92 24.23
CA PHE A 25 -15.63 12.95 23.13
C PHE A 25 -16.62 11.79 23.41
N GLU A 26 -16.80 11.41 24.66
CA GLU A 26 -17.76 10.36 25.02
C GLU A 26 -19.21 10.76 24.68
N GLU A 27 -19.60 12.01 24.96
CA GLU A 27 -20.90 12.54 24.54
C GLU A 27 -21.03 12.58 23.02
N LEU A 28 -20.02 13.03 22.32
CA LEU A 28 -19.99 13.04 20.86
C LEU A 28 -20.06 11.63 20.29
N TYR A 29 -19.36 10.67 20.91
CA TYR A 29 -19.39 9.28 20.48
C TYR A 29 -20.81 8.69 20.54
N LEU A 30 -21.55 8.97 21.63
CA LEU A 30 -22.94 8.55 21.76
C LEU A 30 -23.81 9.10 20.61
N TYR A 31 -23.63 10.35 20.26
CA TYR A 31 -24.30 10.94 19.09
C TYR A 31 -23.92 10.20 17.79
N CYS A 32 -22.62 10.07 17.52
CA CYS A 32 -22.12 9.37 16.32
C CYS A 32 -22.62 7.93 16.25
N TYR A 33 -22.65 7.21 17.37
CA TYR A 33 -23.23 5.87 17.47
C TYR A 33 -24.70 5.89 17.04
N ARG A 34 -25.51 6.79 17.60
CA ARG A 34 -26.94 6.88 17.36
C ARG A 34 -27.27 7.22 15.92
N VAL A 35 -26.60 8.21 15.32
CA VAL A 35 -26.94 8.67 13.96
C VAL A 35 -26.26 7.90 12.84
N ALA A 36 -25.19 7.14 13.13
CA ALA A 36 -24.41 6.45 12.09
C ALA A 36 -23.96 5.03 12.49
N GLY A 37 -23.55 4.82 13.73
CA GLY A 37 -23.16 3.49 14.22
C GLY A 37 -24.27 2.48 14.07
N VAL A 38 -25.49 2.82 14.53
CA VAL A 38 -26.69 1.95 14.39
C VAL A 38 -27.04 1.72 12.91
N VAL A 39 -26.82 2.69 12.04
CA VAL A 39 -27.04 2.51 10.58
C VAL A 39 -26.08 1.46 10.03
N GLY A 40 -24.81 1.50 10.47
CA GLY A 40 -23.83 0.44 10.15
C GLY A 40 -24.29 -0.93 10.62
N GLN A 41 -24.81 -1.02 11.85
CA GLN A 41 -25.37 -2.28 12.39
C GLN A 41 -26.61 -2.73 11.60
N MET A 42 -27.51 -1.82 11.21
CA MET A 42 -28.64 -2.14 10.33
C MET A 42 -28.19 -2.73 8.99
N MET A 43 -27.13 -2.18 8.40
CA MET A 43 -26.55 -2.71 7.16
C MET A 43 -25.98 -4.12 7.33
N CYS A 44 -25.43 -4.48 8.50
CA CYS A 44 -25.03 -5.85 8.81
C CYS A 44 -26.19 -6.81 8.73
N TYR A 45 -27.35 -6.47 9.30
CA TYR A 45 -28.55 -7.30 9.19
C TYR A 45 -29.00 -7.49 7.74
N VAL A 46 -28.89 -6.43 6.90
CA VAL A 46 -29.17 -6.51 5.44
C VAL A 46 -28.18 -7.45 4.74
N TYR A 47 -26.92 -7.48 5.19
CA TYR A 47 -25.88 -8.37 4.63
C TYR A 47 -25.94 -9.80 5.20
N GLY A 48 -26.84 -10.08 6.12
CA GLY A 48 -26.97 -11.38 6.79
C GLY A 48 -25.94 -11.62 7.91
N LEU A 49 -25.28 -10.56 8.38
CA LEU A 49 -24.33 -10.60 9.49
C LEU A 49 -25.03 -10.16 10.78
N THR A 50 -25.20 -11.08 11.73
CA THR A 50 -25.95 -10.82 12.97
C THR A 50 -25.15 -11.08 14.24
N ASP A 51 -23.90 -11.52 14.10
CA ASP A 51 -23.01 -11.78 15.23
C ASP A 51 -22.48 -10.48 15.84
N ALA A 52 -22.25 -10.48 17.16
CA ALA A 52 -21.86 -9.31 17.92
C ALA A 52 -20.57 -8.65 17.42
N GLU A 53 -19.62 -9.46 16.94
CA GLU A 53 -18.33 -8.95 16.42
C GLU A 53 -18.51 -8.17 15.12
N SER A 54 -19.34 -8.69 14.19
CA SER A 54 -19.66 -7.98 12.94
C SER A 54 -20.42 -6.68 13.20
N LEU A 55 -21.38 -6.69 14.15
CA LEU A 55 -22.12 -5.49 14.56
C LEU A 55 -21.20 -4.43 15.19
N HIS A 56 -20.24 -4.85 16.03
CA HIS A 56 -19.24 -3.95 16.61
C HIS A 56 -18.39 -3.25 15.54
N TYR A 57 -17.86 -3.99 14.57
CA TYR A 57 -17.06 -3.37 13.51
C TYR A 57 -17.87 -2.45 12.59
N ALA A 58 -19.13 -2.79 12.34
CA ALA A 58 -20.02 -1.95 11.54
C ALA A 58 -20.37 -0.63 12.26
N GLU A 59 -20.55 -0.67 13.56
CA GLU A 59 -20.65 0.51 14.41
C GLU A 59 -19.43 1.42 14.25
N LYS A 60 -18.22 0.85 14.37
CA LYS A 60 -16.97 1.63 14.21
C LYS A 60 -16.86 2.30 12.85
N LEU A 61 -17.29 1.63 11.78
CA LEU A 61 -17.32 2.24 10.46
C LEU A 61 -18.32 3.40 10.39
N GLY A 62 -19.51 3.24 10.95
CA GLY A 62 -20.53 4.28 11.03
C GLY A 62 -20.01 5.51 11.78
N VAL A 63 -19.44 5.29 12.98
CA VAL A 63 -18.83 6.36 13.80
C VAL A 63 -17.72 7.07 13.03
N ALA A 64 -16.81 6.35 12.36
CA ALA A 64 -15.74 6.95 11.57
C ALA A 64 -16.27 7.87 10.46
N MET A 65 -17.33 7.42 9.77
CA MET A 65 -17.96 8.20 8.71
C MET A 65 -18.65 9.45 9.26
N GLN A 66 -19.28 9.36 10.44
CA GLN A 66 -19.93 10.53 11.07
C GLN A 66 -18.88 11.52 11.58
N LEU A 67 -17.80 11.08 12.20
CA LEU A 67 -16.69 11.97 12.57
C LEU A 67 -16.14 12.69 11.33
N THR A 68 -16.01 11.98 10.20
CA THR A 68 -15.60 12.59 8.92
C THR A 68 -16.57 13.70 8.47
N ASN A 69 -17.90 13.47 8.60
CA ASN A 69 -18.91 14.49 8.29
C ASN A 69 -18.75 15.73 9.19
N ILE A 70 -18.60 15.53 10.49
CA ILE A 70 -18.40 16.59 11.46
C ILE A 70 -17.16 17.44 11.10
N LEU A 71 -16.04 16.78 10.80
CA LEU A 71 -14.81 17.50 10.43
C LEU A 71 -14.92 18.19 9.07
N ARG A 72 -15.72 17.65 8.16
CA ARG A 72 -15.98 18.25 6.84
C ARG A 72 -16.80 19.53 6.94
N ASP A 73 -17.82 19.52 7.79
CA ASP A 73 -18.93 20.46 7.74
C ASP A 73 -18.85 21.56 8.83
N VAL A 74 -17.70 21.77 9.49
CA VAL A 74 -17.51 22.70 10.62
C VAL A 74 -18.10 24.09 10.36
N ARG A 75 -17.89 24.66 9.15
CA ARG A 75 -18.44 25.97 8.79
C ARG A 75 -19.96 25.94 8.68
N GLU A 76 -20.51 24.96 7.98
CA GLU A 76 -21.95 24.81 7.79
C GLU A 76 -22.68 24.57 9.12
N ASP A 77 -22.08 23.77 10.00
CA ASP A 77 -22.63 23.48 11.33
C ASP A 77 -22.59 24.72 12.23
N TRP A 78 -21.48 25.49 12.17
CA TRP A 78 -21.38 26.76 12.90
C TRP A 78 -22.47 27.73 12.46
N GLU A 79 -22.77 27.88 11.18
CA GLU A 79 -23.83 28.73 10.65
C GLU A 79 -25.24 28.31 11.11
N ARG A 80 -25.38 27.05 11.53
CA ARG A 80 -26.58 26.50 12.17
C ARG A 80 -26.50 26.53 13.70
N GLU A 81 -25.57 27.30 14.25
CA GLU A 81 -25.29 27.44 15.68
C GLU A 81 -24.81 26.11 16.34
N ARG A 82 -24.33 25.13 15.59
CA ARG A 82 -23.84 23.85 16.08
C ARG A 82 -22.33 23.76 15.99
N LEU A 83 -21.73 23.14 17.00
CA LEU A 83 -20.30 22.77 16.98
C LEU A 83 -20.16 21.41 17.64
N TYR A 84 -19.87 20.40 16.81
CA TYR A 84 -19.75 19.02 17.25
C TYR A 84 -18.37 18.70 17.84
N ILE A 85 -17.32 19.49 17.54
CA ILE A 85 -15.99 19.29 18.12
C ILE A 85 -16.08 19.40 19.64
N PRO A 86 -15.57 18.39 20.41
CA PRO A 86 -15.67 18.40 21.86
C PRO A 86 -15.06 19.63 22.52
N GLN A 87 -15.74 20.18 23.53
CA GLN A 87 -15.24 21.32 24.29
C GLN A 87 -13.90 21.01 24.97
N GLU A 88 -13.72 19.79 25.48
CA GLU A 88 -12.46 19.35 26.07
C GLU A 88 -11.30 19.43 25.09
N ASP A 89 -11.52 19.09 23.80
CA ASP A 89 -10.47 19.16 22.77
C ASP A 89 -10.21 20.61 22.35
N LEU A 90 -11.24 21.45 22.26
CA LEU A 90 -11.04 22.89 22.06
C LEU A 90 -10.16 23.49 23.16
N LEU A 91 -10.45 23.16 24.42
CA LEU A 91 -9.67 23.61 25.59
C LEU A 91 -8.25 23.05 25.56
N ARG A 92 -8.10 21.78 25.27
CA ARG A 92 -6.81 21.08 25.20
C ARG A 92 -5.85 21.72 24.20
N PHE A 93 -6.36 22.14 23.05
CA PHE A 93 -5.57 22.77 21.99
C PHE A 93 -5.57 24.29 22.06
N GLY A 94 -6.29 24.89 23.01
CA GLY A 94 -6.37 26.34 23.20
C GLY A 94 -7.11 27.05 22.07
N VAL A 95 -8.08 26.38 21.42
CA VAL A 95 -8.90 26.97 20.37
C VAL A 95 -10.16 27.59 20.95
N LYS A 96 -10.46 28.83 20.58
CA LYS A 96 -11.67 29.54 21.02
C LYS A 96 -12.76 29.43 19.96
N GLU A 97 -14.02 29.29 20.37
CA GLU A 97 -15.16 29.30 19.46
C GLU A 97 -15.22 30.57 18.61
N SER A 98 -14.78 31.72 19.17
CA SER A 98 -14.70 33.01 18.44
C SER A 98 -13.71 32.95 17.26
N GLU A 99 -12.66 32.14 17.35
CA GLU A 99 -11.70 31.91 16.23
C GLU A 99 -12.35 31.08 15.11
N ILE A 100 -13.16 30.08 15.49
CA ILE A 100 -13.94 29.27 14.54
C ILE A 100 -14.98 30.14 13.85
N ALA A 101 -15.72 30.93 14.62
CA ALA A 101 -16.70 31.90 14.11
C ALA A 101 -16.11 32.87 13.09
N ALA A 102 -14.91 33.40 13.39
CA ALA A 102 -14.19 34.31 12.53
C ALA A 102 -13.43 33.62 11.37
N GLY A 103 -13.49 32.28 11.26
CA GLY A 103 -12.76 31.53 10.24
C GLY A 103 -11.24 31.66 10.35
N GLN A 104 -10.69 31.81 11.56
CA GLN A 104 -9.27 32.06 11.75
C GLN A 104 -8.42 30.78 11.60
N HIS A 105 -7.47 30.80 10.69
CA HIS A 105 -6.56 29.70 10.38
C HIS A 105 -5.37 29.65 11.36
N THR A 106 -5.63 29.50 12.67
CA THR A 106 -4.57 29.46 13.69
C THR A 106 -3.76 28.15 13.67
N SER A 107 -2.54 28.18 14.24
CA SER A 107 -1.74 26.96 14.41
C SER A 107 -2.40 25.98 15.39
N ALA A 108 -3.09 26.50 16.41
CA ALA A 108 -3.86 25.74 17.39
C ALA A 108 -5.00 24.97 16.71
N TYR A 109 -5.80 25.63 15.87
CA TYR A 109 -6.87 24.97 15.12
C TYR A 109 -6.33 23.86 14.19
N ARG A 110 -5.21 24.12 13.51
CA ARG A 110 -4.60 23.07 12.66
C ARG A 110 -4.11 21.88 13.45
N ALA A 111 -3.60 22.09 14.67
CA ALA A 111 -3.19 21.01 15.57
C ALA A 111 -4.39 20.19 16.04
N LEU A 112 -5.47 20.87 16.46
CA LEU A 112 -6.76 20.26 16.80
C LEU A 112 -7.28 19.39 15.65
N MET A 113 -7.37 19.95 14.43
CA MET A 113 -7.88 19.21 13.27
C MET A 113 -7.06 17.96 12.95
N ARG A 114 -5.71 18.01 13.07
CA ARG A 114 -4.87 16.82 12.88
C ARG A 114 -5.15 15.75 13.93
N TYR A 115 -5.41 16.14 15.16
CA TYR A 115 -5.77 15.23 16.24
C TYR A 115 -7.11 14.55 15.94
N GLU A 116 -8.15 15.31 15.61
CA GLU A 116 -9.47 14.80 15.28
C GLU A 116 -9.47 13.89 14.05
N ILE A 117 -8.71 14.27 13.01
CA ILE A 117 -8.52 13.43 11.82
C ILE A 117 -7.91 12.08 12.19
N GLU A 118 -6.91 12.06 13.08
CA GLU A 118 -6.28 10.80 13.50
C GLU A 118 -7.22 9.95 14.36
N GLN A 119 -8.06 10.56 15.18
CA GLN A 119 -9.13 9.87 15.91
C GLN A 119 -10.11 9.20 14.92
N ALA A 120 -10.64 9.94 13.95
CA ALA A 120 -11.54 9.38 12.94
C ALA A 120 -10.89 8.21 12.17
N ARG A 121 -9.60 8.34 11.79
CA ARG A 121 -8.85 7.24 11.16
C ARG A 121 -8.65 6.02 12.05
N ALA A 122 -8.55 6.19 13.36
CA ALA A 122 -8.47 5.07 14.29
C ALA A 122 -9.73 4.20 14.21
N TYR A 123 -10.91 4.81 14.14
CA TYR A 123 -12.17 4.10 13.96
C TYR A 123 -12.27 3.40 12.60
N TYR A 124 -11.78 4.03 11.51
CA TYR A 124 -11.68 3.34 10.21
C TYR A 124 -10.79 2.10 10.28
N ARG A 125 -9.62 2.18 10.97
CA ARG A 125 -8.73 1.01 11.16
C ARG A 125 -9.40 -0.10 11.95
N GLU A 126 -10.12 0.27 13.00
CA GLU A 126 -10.86 -0.68 13.84
C GLU A 126 -11.96 -1.41 13.06
N ALA A 127 -12.61 -0.75 12.10
CA ALA A 127 -13.67 -1.32 11.28
C ALA A 127 -13.18 -2.35 10.22
N VAL A 128 -11.90 -2.32 9.84
CA VAL A 128 -11.35 -3.15 8.73
C VAL A 128 -11.62 -4.65 8.90
N PRO A 129 -11.47 -5.29 10.08
CA PRO A 129 -11.76 -6.70 10.24
C PRO A 129 -13.21 -7.06 9.88
N GLY A 130 -14.17 -6.20 10.24
CA GLY A 130 -15.60 -6.40 9.93
C GLY A 130 -15.89 -6.38 8.44
N ILE A 131 -15.24 -5.50 7.69
CA ILE A 131 -15.41 -5.44 6.22
C ILE A 131 -14.99 -6.77 5.57
N ARG A 132 -13.94 -7.42 6.10
CA ARG A 132 -13.48 -8.72 5.59
C ARG A 132 -14.50 -9.85 5.83
N ARG A 133 -15.38 -9.72 6.82
CA ARG A 133 -16.41 -10.70 7.16
C ARG A 133 -17.61 -10.64 6.21
N ILE A 134 -17.77 -9.57 5.41
CA ILE A 134 -18.86 -9.46 4.44
C ILE A 134 -18.71 -10.59 3.40
N PRO A 135 -19.67 -11.53 3.30
CA PRO A 135 -19.51 -12.73 2.49
C PRO A 135 -19.50 -12.43 0.97
N SER A 136 -20.33 -11.51 0.55
CA SER A 136 -20.46 -11.11 -0.86
C SER A 136 -19.33 -10.19 -1.28
N LEU A 137 -18.53 -10.60 -2.29
CA LEU A 137 -17.45 -9.78 -2.83
C LEU A 137 -17.93 -8.42 -3.35
N PRO A 138 -19.02 -8.30 -4.14
CA PRO A 138 -19.55 -7.00 -4.56
C PRO A 138 -19.90 -6.09 -3.39
N LEU A 139 -20.60 -6.60 -2.36
CA LEU A 139 -20.96 -5.81 -1.16
C LEU A 139 -19.71 -5.38 -0.38
N ARG A 140 -18.71 -6.27 -0.27
CA ARG A 140 -17.43 -5.94 0.36
C ARG A 140 -16.71 -4.83 -0.38
N LEU A 141 -16.59 -4.92 -1.72
CA LEU A 141 -15.96 -3.90 -2.55
C LEU A 141 -16.70 -2.56 -2.47
N THR A 142 -18.03 -2.59 -2.46
CA THR A 142 -18.85 -1.38 -2.30
C THR A 142 -18.60 -0.72 -0.94
N THR A 143 -18.57 -1.51 0.14
CA THR A 143 -18.29 -1.01 1.49
C THR A 143 -16.88 -0.41 1.58
N ILE A 144 -15.87 -1.07 1.00
CA ILE A 144 -14.50 -0.54 0.93
C ILE A 144 -14.47 0.77 0.15
N ALA A 145 -15.10 0.84 -1.02
CA ALA A 145 -15.12 2.04 -1.85
C ALA A 145 -15.80 3.21 -1.12
N MET A 146 -16.93 2.96 -0.46
CA MET A 146 -17.64 3.95 0.34
C MET A 146 -16.77 4.46 1.49
N ALA A 147 -16.18 3.56 2.29
CA ALA A 147 -15.28 3.92 3.38
C ALA A 147 -14.10 4.77 2.90
N ARG A 148 -13.48 4.39 1.78
CA ARG A 148 -12.34 5.12 1.21
C ARG A 148 -12.73 6.49 0.63
N LEU A 149 -13.90 6.61 0.01
CA LEU A 149 -14.39 7.92 -0.48
C LEU A 149 -14.62 8.89 0.67
N TYR A 150 -15.18 8.41 1.78
CA TYR A 150 -15.34 9.24 2.99
C TYR A 150 -14.00 9.59 3.62
N GLU A 151 -13.12 8.61 3.82
CA GLU A 151 -11.79 8.85 4.36
C GLU A 151 -10.94 9.78 3.47
N GLY A 152 -11.17 9.78 2.15
CA GLY A 152 -10.54 10.71 1.21
C GLY A 152 -10.85 12.19 1.52
N ILE A 153 -11.94 12.47 2.22
CA ILE A 153 -12.24 13.82 2.74
C ILE A 153 -11.25 14.18 3.84
N LEU A 154 -10.92 13.24 4.73
CA LEU A 154 -9.89 13.43 5.77
C LEU A 154 -8.51 13.68 5.15
N ASP A 155 -8.18 12.99 4.04
CA ASP A 155 -6.92 13.21 3.31
C ASP A 155 -6.84 14.67 2.82
N LYS A 156 -7.95 15.22 2.34
CA LYS A 156 -8.05 16.60 1.87
C LYS A 156 -7.92 17.60 3.01
N LEU A 157 -8.58 17.31 4.15
CA LEU A 157 -8.47 18.13 5.36
C LEU A 157 -7.07 18.05 5.97
N GLU A 158 -6.40 16.91 5.94
CA GLU A 158 -5.01 16.80 6.43
C GLU A 158 -4.04 17.65 5.60
N ALA A 159 -4.25 17.72 4.28
CA ALA A 159 -3.46 18.57 3.40
C ALA A 159 -3.68 20.07 3.69
N ASN A 160 -4.90 20.46 4.07
CA ASN A 160 -5.24 21.82 4.49
C ASN A 160 -6.22 21.79 5.67
N PRO A 161 -5.72 21.68 6.92
CA PRO A 161 -6.55 21.48 8.11
C PRO A 161 -7.53 22.60 8.45
N ALA A 162 -7.40 23.76 7.85
CA ALA A 162 -8.30 24.89 8.07
C ALA A 162 -9.28 25.13 6.90
N HIS A 163 -9.30 24.25 5.92
CA HIS A 163 -10.16 24.36 4.74
C HIS A 163 -11.66 24.39 5.11
N ASN A 164 -12.06 23.60 6.11
CA ASN A 164 -13.41 23.47 6.60
C ASN A 164 -13.96 24.70 7.34
N LEU A 165 -13.12 25.69 7.67
CA LEU A 165 -13.54 26.97 8.21
C LEU A 165 -14.06 27.95 7.14
N SER A 166 -13.71 27.74 5.88
CA SER A 166 -14.08 28.60 4.76
C SER A 166 -15.10 27.98 3.83
N GLN A 167 -15.02 26.68 3.62
CA GLN A 167 -15.90 25.94 2.70
C GLN A 167 -15.90 24.46 3.04
N ARG A 168 -16.94 23.77 2.58
CA ARG A 168 -17.09 22.33 2.74
C ARG A 168 -15.99 21.58 2.01
N ALA A 169 -15.28 20.71 2.70
CA ALA A 169 -14.27 19.85 2.10
C ALA A 169 -14.96 18.71 1.30
N ALA A 170 -14.84 18.76 -0.03
CA ALA A 170 -15.45 17.75 -0.90
C ALA A 170 -14.44 17.21 -1.92
N LEU A 171 -14.59 15.94 -2.28
CA LEU A 171 -13.82 15.34 -3.38
C LEU A 171 -14.46 15.73 -4.73
N SER A 172 -13.65 16.17 -5.67
CA SER A 172 -14.05 16.34 -7.06
C SER A 172 -14.35 14.97 -7.70
N GLN A 173 -15.08 14.95 -8.83
CA GLN A 173 -15.35 13.69 -9.54
C GLN A 173 -14.07 12.97 -9.94
N ARG A 174 -13.06 13.71 -10.41
CA ARG A 174 -11.75 13.14 -10.76
C ARG A 174 -11.07 12.47 -9.56
N GLU A 175 -11.07 13.12 -8.38
CA GLU A 175 -10.52 12.56 -7.14
C GLU A 175 -11.28 11.28 -6.73
N LYS A 176 -12.62 11.27 -6.85
CA LYS A 176 -13.45 10.09 -6.56
C LYS A 176 -13.09 8.90 -7.47
N TYR A 177 -12.98 9.11 -8.78
CA TYR A 177 -12.60 8.04 -9.72
C TYR A 177 -11.19 7.53 -9.48
N LEU A 178 -10.22 8.42 -9.26
CA LEU A 178 -8.86 8.03 -8.95
C LEU A 178 -8.78 7.22 -7.65
N LEU A 179 -9.47 7.67 -6.60
CA LEU A 179 -9.48 7.00 -5.31
C LEU A 179 -10.19 5.64 -5.41
N ALA A 180 -11.31 5.55 -6.12
CA ALA A 180 -11.99 4.28 -6.36
C ALA A 180 -11.10 3.29 -7.12
N GLY A 181 -10.41 3.73 -8.18
CA GLY A 181 -9.46 2.91 -8.93
C GLY A 181 -8.30 2.43 -8.06
N GLN A 182 -7.69 3.32 -7.29
CA GLN A 182 -6.61 2.97 -6.34
C GLN A 182 -7.08 1.99 -5.26
N THR A 183 -8.31 2.15 -4.79
CA THR A 183 -8.93 1.25 -3.81
C THR A 183 -9.16 -0.14 -4.38
N PHE A 184 -9.69 -0.20 -5.61
CA PHE A 184 -9.90 -1.47 -6.32
C PHE A 184 -8.59 -2.23 -6.54
N LEU A 185 -7.50 -1.51 -6.82
CA LEU A 185 -6.15 -2.06 -6.95
C LEU A 185 -5.47 -2.35 -5.61
N GLY A 186 -6.12 -2.10 -4.47
CA GLY A 186 -5.56 -2.33 -3.14
C GLY A 186 -4.45 -1.36 -2.72
N LEU A 187 -4.28 -0.24 -3.43
CA LEU A 187 -3.20 0.73 -3.21
C LEU A 187 -3.45 1.67 -2.03
N THR A 188 -4.70 1.83 -1.62
CA THR A 188 -5.10 2.74 -0.54
C THR A 188 -5.92 2.00 0.51
N PRO A 189 -5.27 1.31 1.47
CA PRO A 189 -5.97 0.64 2.56
C PRO A 189 -6.73 1.64 3.43
N ILE A 190 -7.87 1.21 3.96
CA ILE A 190 -8.70 2.00 4.90
C ILE A 190 -7.89 2.27 6.18
N GLY A 191 -8.02 3.46 6.75
CA GLY A 191 -7.38 3.88 7.99
C GLY A 191 -5.90 4.26 7.83
N THR A 192 -5.40 4.39 6.60
CA THR A 192 -4.01 4.75 6.33
C THR A 192 -3.89 6.13 5.69
N LYS A 193 -2.77 6.81 5.97
CA LYS A 193 -2.46 8.05 5.28
C LYS A 193 -2.25 7.82 3.79
N PRO A 194 -2.68 8.76 2.95
CA PRO A 194 -2.48 8.64 1.51
C PRO A 194 -0.98 8.58 1.18
N LEU A 195 -0.65 7.80 0.16
CA LEU A 195 0.70 7.79 -0.38
C LEU A 195 1.09 9.20 -0.85
N PRO A 196 2.33 9.66 -0.63
CA PRO A 196 2.80 10.94 -1.16
C PRO A 196 2.53 11.08 -2.66
N PRO A 197 2.27 12.29 -3.18
CA PRO A 197 1.89 12.49 -4.59
C PRO A 197 2.88 11.87 -5.60
N ALA A 198 4.19 11.99 -5.35
CA ALA A 198 5.22 11.39 -6.19
C ALA A 198 5.06 9.86 -6.30
N TYR A 199 4.63 9.22 -5.24
CA TYR A 199 4.42 7.77 -5.22
C TYR A 199 3.15 7.33 -5.89
N ARG A 200 2.07 8.08 -5.69
CA ARG A 200 0.83 7.83 -6.44
C ARG A 200 1.09 7.92 -7.93
N LEU A 201 1.94 8.86 -8.34
CA LEU A 201 2.37 8.99 -9.73
C LEU A 201 3.22 7.78 -10.17
N ALA A 202 4.25 7.39 -9.39
CA ALA A 202 5.14 6.28 -9.72
C ALA A 202 4.40 4.94 -9.79
N VAL A 203 3.54 4.65 -8.80
CA VAL A 203 2.69 3.44 -8.80
C VAL A 203 1.69 3.48 -9.97
N GLY A 204 1.06 4.63 -10.22
CA GLY A 204 0.15 4.81 -11.35
C GLY A 204 0.84 4.61 -12.69
N SER A 205 2.06 5.13 -12.86
CA SER A 205 2.88 4.93 -14.05
C SER A 205 3.27 3.47 -14.23
N LEU A 206 3.67 2.78 -13.16
CA LEU A 206 4.00 1.36 -13.21
C LEU A 206 2.81 0.51 -13.64
N LEU A 207 1.62 0.76 -13.07
CA LEU A 207 0.39 0.06 -13.44
C LEU A 207 -0.05 0.38 -14.88
N LEU A 208 0.13 1.62 -15.32
CA LEU A 208 -0.17 2.02 -16.70
C LEU A 208 0.78 1.35 -17.70
N LEU A 209 2.06 1.24 -17.37
CA LEU A 209 3.08 0.64 -18.24
C LEU A 209 3.02 -0.89 -18.28
N THR A 210 2.47 -1.54 -17.24
CA THR A 210 2.42 -3.01 -17.18
C THR A 210 1.67 -3.68 -18.34
N PRO A 211 0.47 -3.22 -18.79
CA PRO A 211 -0.19 -3.78 -19.96
C PRO A 211 0.64 -3.61 -21.25
N PHE A 212 1.35 -2.50 -21.40
CA PHE A 212 2.24 -2.27 -22.54
C PHE A 212 3.47 -3.17 -22.49
N ALA A 213 4.11 -3.29 -21.31
CA ALA A 213 5.22 -4.21 -21.10
C ALA A 213 4.79 -5.66 -21.37
N LEU A 214 3.58 -6.05 -20.98
CA LEU A 214 3.03 -7.37 -21.22
C LEU A 214 2.74 -7.60 -22.72
N ALA A 215 2.11 -6.64 -23.40
CA ALA A 215 1.82 -6.70 -24.83
C ALA A 215 3.12 -6.78 -25.65
N ASP A 216 4.13 -6.04 -25.26
CA ASP A 216 5.45 -6.11 -25.89
C ASP A 216 6.16 -7.43 -25.61
N ALA A 217 6.13 -7.90 -24.37
CA ALA A 217 6.72 -9.18 -23.98
C ALA A 217 6.06 -10.40 -24.65
N VAL A 218 4.74 -10.33 -24.93
CA VAL A 218 3.99 -11.44 -25.55
C VAL A 218 4.00 -11.37 -27.08
N ALA A 219 3.83 -10.16 -27.65
CA ALA A 219 3.59 -9.97 -29.09
C ALA A 219 4.66 -9.13 -29.80
N GLY A 220 5.68 -8.63 -29.08
CA GLY A 220 6.67 -7.71 -29.65
C GLY A 220 6.10 -6.37 -30.14
N ALA A 221 4.95 -5.98 -29.60
CA ALA A 221 4.15 -4.85 -30.12
C ALA A 221 4.89 -3.52 -30.10
N PHE A 222 5.87 -3.34 -29.22
CA PHE A 222 6.66 -2.10 -29.04
C PHE A 222 8.17 -2.38 -29.07
N SER A 223 8.62 -3.40 -29.81
CA SER A 223 10.04 -3.84 -29.84
C SER A 223 11.03 -2.73 -30.17
N TRP A 224 10.61 -1.70 -30.94
CA TRP A 224 11.43 -0.52 -31.26
C TRP A 224 11.75 0.37 -30.04
N MET A 225 11.00 0.26 -28.95
CA MET A 225 11.23 0.96 -27.67
C MET A 225 11.73 0.04 -26.56
N ALA A 226 11.93 -1.23 -26.82
CA ALA A 226 12.14 -2.26 -25.81
C ALA A 226 13.15 -1.88 -24.72
N GLY A 227 14.36 -1.49 -25.10
CA GLY A 227 15.42 -1.15 -24.14
C GLY A 227 15.07 0.03 -23.22
N LEU A 228 14.43 1.07 -23.76
CA LEU A 228 14.01 2.23 -22.99
C LEU A 228 12.84 1.90 -22.07
N SER A 229 11.82 1.20 -22.58
CA SER A 229 10.63 0.80 -21.80
C SER A 229 11.01 -0.15 -20.67
N ASP A 230 11.90 -1.11 -20.90
CA ASP A 230 12.34 -2.08 -19.91
C ASP A 230 13.18 -1.41 -18.82
N SER A 231 14.12 -0.54 -19.21
CA SER A 231 14.90 0.23 -18.24
C SER A 231 14.02 1.11 -17.36
N LEU A 232 13.07 1.81 -17.95
CA LEU A 232 12.13 2.65 -17.22
C LEU A 232 11.23 1.82 -16.28
N TYR A 233 10.73 0.68 -16.76
CA TYR A 233 9.90 -0.21 -15.96
C TYR A 233 10.65 -0.72 -14.73
N LEU A 234 11.88 -1.21 -14.90
CA LEU A 234 12.72 -1.70 -13.80
C LEU A 234 13.11 -0.60 -12.82
N LEU A 235 13.43 0.61 -13.31
CA LEU A 235 13.73 1.78 -12.47
C LEU A 235 12.51 2.21 -11.65
N LEU A 236 11.32 2.25 -12.25
CA LEU A 236 10.07 2.56 -11.55
C LEU A 236 9.73 1.48 -10.53
N TRP A 237 9.86 0.20 -10.92
CA TRP A 237 9.61 -0.93 -10.02
C TRP A 237 10.57 -0.90 -8.82
N GLY A 238 11.86 -0.70 -9.07
CA GLY A 238 12.88 -0.55 -8.03
C GLY A 238 12.62 0.65 -7.12
N GLY A 239 12.24 1.80 -7.69
CA GLY A 239 11.92 3.02 -6.94
C GLY A 239 10.66 2.88 -6.06
N VAL A 240 9.61 2.24 -6.56
CA VAL A 240 8.40 1.94 -5.77
C VAL A 240 8.72 0.93 -4.66
N GLY A 241 9.57 -0.06 -4.93
CA GLY A 241 10.07 -1.00 -3.93
C GLY A 241 10.89 -0.31 -2.84
N ALA A 242 11.81 0.56 -3.20
CA ALA A 242 12.60 1.39 -2.28
C ALA A 242 11.69 2.19 -1.33
N TYR A 243 10.65 2.78 -1.89
CA TYR A 243 9.69 3.51 -1.08
C TYR A 243 8.90 2.61 -0.14
N ALA A 244 8.37 1.51 -0.63
CA ALA A 244 7.68 0.55 0.23
C ALA A 244 8.55 0.16 1.44
N ILE A 245 9.87 0.05 1.24
CA ILE A 245 10.86 -0.21 2.28
C ILE A 245 11.04 1.01 3.21
N ALA A 246 11.22 2.21 2.64
CA ALA A 246 11.55 3.44 3.37
C ALA A 246 10.41 4.01 4.19
N ALA A 247 9.19 3.96 3.66
CA ALA A 247 8.01 4.57 4.26
C ALA A 247 7.69 4.03 5.67
N HIS A 248 8.21 2.88 6.03
CA HIS A 248 7.88 2.17 7.25
C HIS A 248 9.07 1.92 8.17
N LEU A 249 10.28 1.99 7.63
CA LEU A 249 11.52 1.82 8.38
C LEU A 249 12.60 2.72 7.76
N PRO A 250 12.74 3.98 8.20
CA PRO A 250 13.82 4.85 7.71
C PRO A 250 15.21 4.22 7.81
N LYS A 251 15.43 3.35 8.81
CA LYS A 251 16.67 2.56 8.94
C LYS A 251 16.82 1.52 7.82
N ALA A 252 15.73 0.98 7.29
CA ALA A 252 15.78 0.01 6.19
C ALA A 252 16.14 0.65 4.85
N LEU A 253 15.98 1.97 4.68
CA LEU A 253 16.46 2.68 3.51
C LEU A 253 17.99 2.62 3.38
N ARG A 254 18.72 2.67 4.50
CA ARG A 254 20.18 2.46 4.50
C ARG A 254 20.55 1.04 4.07
N ALA A 255 19.83 0.04 4.59
CA ALA A 255 20.01 -1.34 4.18
C ALA A 255 19.71 -1.54 2.68
N TRP A 256 18.65 -0.91 2.18
CA TRP A 256 18.32 -0.89 0.74
C TRP A 256 19.45 -0.26 -0.08
N GLY A 257 19.93 0.92 0.29
CA GLY A 257 21.03 1.58 -0.40
C GLY A 257 22.32 0.75 -0.44
N LEU A 258 22.65 0.09 0.69
CA LEU A 258 23.77 -0.86 0.75
C LEU A 258 23.52 -2.08 -0.14
N SER A 259 22.28 -2.61 -0.17
CA SER A 259 21.93 -3.74 -1.05
C SER A 259 22.05 -3.39 -2.52
N VAL A 260 21.69 -2.16 -2.93
CA VAL A 260 21.91 -1.63 -4.29
C VAL A 260 23.38 -1.55 -4.62
N LEU A 261 24.20 -0.96 -3.73
CA LEU A 261 25.63 -0.80 -3.94
C LEU A 261 26.37 -2.14 -4.00
N LEU A 262 26.08 -3.05 -3.07
CA LEU A 262 26.70 -4.38 -3.05
C LEU A 262 26.22 -5.24 -4.22
N GLY A 263 24.93 -5.15 -4.57
CA GLY A 263 24.38 -5.79 -5.77
C GLY A 263 25.07 -5.30 -7.04
N TYR A 264 25.26 -3.99 -7.18
CA TYR A 264 26.01 -3.42 -8.29
C TYR A 264 27.47 -3.92 -8.32
N ALA A 265 28.15 -3.93 -7.15
CA ALA A 265 29.54 -4.35 -7.08
C ALA A 265 29.73 -5.82 -7.46
N ILE A 266 28.83 -6.71 -7.03
CA ILE A 266 28.92 -8.13 -7.38
C ILE A 266 28.60 -8.39 -8.85
N GLU A 267 27.67 -7.63 -9.43
CA GLU A 267 27.39 -7.63 -10.87
C GLU A 267 28.62 -7.20 -11.67
N LEU A 268 29.29 -6.13 -11.22
CA LEU A 268 30.51 -5.62 -11.87
C LEU A 268 31.63 -6.68 -11.83
N ILE A 269 31.82 -7.34 -10.68
CA ILE A 269 32.77 -8.45 -10.54
C ILE A 269 32.37 -9.60 -11.47
N GLY A 270 31.10 -9.99 -11.46
CA GLY A 270 30.55 -11.08 -12.26
C GLY A 270 30.78 -10.89 -13.76
N THR A 271 30.48 -9.68 -14.28
CA THR A 271 30.66 -9.36 -15.70
C THR A 271 32.11 -9.32 -16.12
N GLN A 272 33.04 -8.94 -15.24
CA GLN A 272 34.47 -8.86 -15.55
C GLN A 272 35.22 -10.19 -15.36
N THR A 273 34.80 -11.01 -14.43
CA THR A 273 35.55 -12.23 -14.02
C THR A 273 34.80 -13.53 -14.29
N GLY A 274 33.52 -13.48 -14.53
CA GLY A 274 32.65 -14.64 -14.57
C GLY A 274 32.33 -15.25 -13.18
N TYR A 275 32.93 -14.74 -12.10
CA TYR A 275 32.71 -15.25 -10.75
C TYR A 275 31.83 -14.27 -9.94
N PRO A 276 30.85 -14.74 -9.18
CA PRO A 276 30.51 -16.13 -8.88
C PRO A 276 29.43 -16.74 -9.78
N PHE A 277 28.84 -15.98 -10.70
CA PHE A 277 27.64 -16.37 -11.46
C PHE A 277 27.91 -17.33 -12.62
N GLY A 278 29.00 -17.11 -13.33
CA GLY A 278 29.37 -17.63 -14.63
C GLY A 278 29.69 -16.47 -15.59
N PRO A 279 30.31 -16.73 -16.74
CA PRO A 279 30.68 -15.68 -17.68
C PRO A 279 29.50 -15.19 -18.51
N TYR A 280 29.15 -13.89 -18.39
CA TYR A 280 28.12 -13.22 -19.17
C TYR A 280 28.41 -11.74 -19.34
N PRO A 281 28.26 -11.16 -20.54
CA PRO A 281 28.21 -9.72 -20.76
C PRO A 281 26.77 -9.23 -20.86
N TYR A 282 26.53 -8.00 -20.44
CA TYR A 282 25.34 -7.24 -20.80
C TYR A 282 25.39 -6.76 -22.24
N THR A 283 24.24 -6.72 -22.92
CA THR A 283 24.15 -6.38 -24.35
C THR A 283 24.03 -4.90 -24.65
N GLY A 284 23.77 -4.07 -23.64
CA GLY A 284 23.48 -2.65 -23.85
C GLY A 284 22.00 -2.33 -24.09
N VAL A 285 21.09 -3.31 -24.06
CA VAL A 285 19.65 -3.09 -24.18
C VAL A 285 19.13 -2.27 -23.00
N LEU A 286 19.57 -2.58 -21.78
CA LEU A 286 19.21 -1.80 -20.60
C LEU A 286 20.13 -0.59 -20.43
N GLN A 287 19.53 0.60 -20.29
CA GLN A 287 20.26 1.87 -20.14
C GLN A 287 19.70 2.69 -18.97
N PRO A 288 20.48 3.57 -18.30
CA PRO A 288 21.92 3.75 -18.49
C PRO A 288 22.75 2.63 -17.83
N GLN A 289 23.95 2.42 -18.38
CA GLN A 289 24.95 1.51 -17.81
C GLN A 289 26.11 2.30 -17.21
N LEU A 290 26.65 1.82 -16.10
CA LEU A 290 27.90 2.29 -15.53
C LEU A 290 28.90 1.13 -15.57
N MET A 291 30.06 1.32 -16.21
CA MET A 291 31.08 0.27 -16.39
C MET A 291 30.51 -1.06 -16.97
N GLY A 292 29.51 -0.96 -17.85
CA GLY A 292 28.87 -2.12 -18.48
C GLY A 292 27.73 -2.78 -17.67
N VAL A 293 27.44 -2.31 -16.46
CA VAL A 293 26.34 -2.84 -15.63
C VAL A 293 25.16 -1.86 -15.63
N PRO A 294 23.91 -2.29 -15.95
CA PRO A 294 22.74 -1.44 -15.95
C PRO A 294 22.34 -1.01 -14.54
N LEU A 295 22.14 0.30 -14.33
CA LEU A 295 21.70 0.82 -13.04
C LEU A 295 20.31 0.32 -12.62
N ALA A 296 19.45 0.03 -13.60
CA ALA A 296 18.12 -0.52 -13.37
C ALA A 296 18.17 -1.89 -12.68
N ILE A 297 19.14 -2.74 -13.04
CA ILE A 297 19.35 -4.05 -12.41
C ILE A 297 19.76 -3.90 -10.95
N ALA A 298 20.71 -3.02 -10.64
CA ALA A 298 21.14 -2.80 -9.26
C ALA A 298 19.99 -2.31 -8.37
N MET A 299 19.16 -1.38 -8.86
CA MET A 299 17.99 -0.89 -8.14
C MET A 299 16.92 -1.97 -7.96
N ALA A 300 16.65 -2.76 -8.99
CA ALA A 300 15.71 -3.87 -8.92
C ALA A 300 16.17 -4.91 -7.89
N TRP A 301 17.45 -5.27 -7.87
CA TRP A 301 18.05 -6.17 -6.88
C TRP A 301 17.90 -5.68 -5.45
N GLY A 302 18.28 -4.44 -5.16
CA GLY A 302 18.13 -3.86 -3.82
C GLY A 302 16.68 -3.91 -3.33
N SER A 303 15.73 -3.63 -4.22
CA SER A 303 14.30 -3.66 -3.90
C SER A 303 13.78 -5.10 -3.76
N LEU A 304 14.20 -6.02 -4.61
CA LEU A 304 13.83 -7.44 -4.54
C LEU A 304 14.25 -8.05 -3.19
N VAL A 305 15.53 -7.92 -2.84
CA VAL A 305 16.07 -8.42 -1.58
C VAL A 305 15.35 -7.79 -0.39
N GLY A 306 15.17 -6.45 -0.40
CA GLY A 306 14.49 -5.73 0.67
C GLY A 306 13.05 -6.16 0.87
N LEU A 307 12.29 -6.35 -0.21
CA LEU A 307 10.92 -6.82 -0.15
C LEU A 307 10.83 -8.24 0.42
N TRP A 308 11.65 -9.16 -0.06
CA TRP A 308 11.68 -10.53 0.47
C TRP A 308 12.11 -10.57 1.94
N ALA A 309 13.13 -9.80 2.34
CA ALA A 309 13.60 -9.72 3.71
C ALA A 309 12.53 -9.17 4.67
N LEU A 310 11.75 -8.18 4.25
CA LEU A 310 10.71 -7.56 5.07
C LEU A 310 9.38 -8.33 5.07
N LEU A 311 9.09 -9.09 4.01
CA LEU A 311 7.90 -9.94 3.92
C LEU A 311 8.11 -11.31 4.59
N GLY A 312 9.34 -11.69 4.87
CA GLY A 312 9.72 -12.97 5.47
C GLY A 312 9.58 -13.04 7.00
N PRO A 313 9.99 -14.17 7.58
CA PRO A 313 10.03 -14.38 9.03
C PRO A 313 10.87 -13.34 9.76
N THR A 314 10.56 -13.10 11.04
CA THR A 314 11.26 -12.11 11.87
C THR A 314 12.61 -12.62 12.41
N GLN A 315 12.80 -13.94 12.48
CA GLN A 315 14.03 -14.57 13.00
C GLN A 315 15.10 -14.69 11.90
N HIS A 316 16.35 -14.39 12.23
CA HIS A 316 17.45 -14.32 11.28
C HIS A 316 17.64 -15.55 10.39
N PRO A 317 17.80 -16.78 10.89
CA PRO A 317 18.09 -17.89 10.00
C PRO A 317 16.96 -18.16 9.02
N TRP A 318 15.71 -18.10 9.47
CA TRP A 318 14.53 -18.33 8.64
C TRP A 318 14.30 -17.21 7.62
N ARG A 319 14.60 -15.95 8.02
CA ARG A 319 14.52 -14.82 7.10
C ARG A 319 15.55 -14.92 5.98
N ALA A 320 16.78 -15.31 6.29
CA ALA A 320 17.83 -15.49 5.31
C ALA A 320 17.46 -16.58 4.30
N LEU A 321 16.99 -17.74 4.77
CA LEU A 321 16.51 -18.83 3.91
C LEU A 321 15.30 -18.42 3.07
N TRP A 322 14.36 -17.70 3.65
CA TRP A 322 13.20 -17.17 2.95
C TRP A 322 13.60 -16.21 1.83
N THR A 323 14.51 -15.26 2.13
CA THR A 323 14.98 -14.28 1.15
C THR A 323 15.76 -14.96 0.03
N ALA A 324 16.59 -15.96 0.35
CA ALA A 324 17.29 -16.77 -0.65
C ALA A 324 16.32 -17.50 -1.56
N ALA A 325 15.32 -18.19 -1.00
CA ALA A 325 14.33 -18.92 -1.76
C ALA A 325 13.52 -18.01 -2.69
N GLY A 326 13.10 -16.82 -2.18
CA GLY A 326 12.38 -15.83 -2.98
C GLY A 326 13.23 -15.25 -4.11
N ALA A 327 14.51 -14.97 -3.85
CA ALA A 327 15.45 -14.51 -4.86
C ALA A 327 15.68 -15.55 -5.96
N ILE A 328 15.97 -16.81 -5.59
CA ILE A 328 16.15 -17.92 -6.54
C ILE A 328 14.88 -18.13 -7.39
N ALA A 329 13.70 -18.16 -6.75
CA ALA A 329 12.45 -18.36 -7.49
C ALA A 329 12.15 -17.18 -8.45
N THR A 330 12.52 -15.96 -8.08
CA THR A 330 12.40 -14.80 -8.98
C THR A 330 13.38 -14.90 -10.14
N ASP A 331 14.60 -15.30 -9.87
CA ASP A 331 15.66 -15.44 -10.89
C ASP A 331 15.34 -16.55 -11.89
N LEU A 332 14.78 -17.68 -11.44
CA LEU A 332 14.27 -18.75 -12.30
C LEU A 332 13.19 -18.28 -13.29
N LEU A 333 12.39 -17.27 -12.92
CA LEU A 333 11.45 -16.63 -13.83
C LEU A 333 12.12 -15.57 -14.72
N LEU A 334 13.10 -14.84 -14.19
CA LEU A 334 13.76 -13.74 -14.86
C LEU A 334 14.69 -14.23 -15.97
N GLU A 335 15.45 -15.27 -15.73
CA GLU A 335 16.50 -15.74 -16.66
C GLU A 335 15.99 -16.08 -18.07
N PRO A 336 14.92 -16.89 -18.26
CA PRO A 336 14.41 -17.14 -19.59
C PRO A 336 13.91 -15.87 -20.29
N TYR A 337 13.28 -14.98 -19.55
CA TYR A 337 12.82 -13.68 -20.04
C TYR A 337 13.98 -12.79 -20.47
N ALA A 338 14.99 -12.66 -19.61
CA ALA A 338 16.12 -11.75 -19.80
C ALA A 338 17.06 -12.21 -20.93
N THR A 339 17.29 -13.52 -21.03
CA THR A 339 18.29 -14.08 -21.98
C THR A 339 17.71 -14.44 -23.33
N THR A 340 16.52 -15.06 -23.36
CA THR A 340 15.90 -15.58 -24.60
C THR A 340 14.96 -14.58 -25.25
N LEU A 341 14.22 -13.79 -24.48
CA LEU A 341 13.20 -12.89 -25.02
C LEU A 341 13.69 -11.46 -25.19
N ARG A 342 14.37 -10.94 -24.18
CA ARG A 342 14.78 -9.52 -24.15
C ARG A 342 16.25 -9.29 -24.44
N HIS A 343 17.06 -10.35 -24.39
CA HIS A 343 18.51 -10.31 -24.66
C HIS A 343 19.24 -9.26 -23.83
N TYR A 344 18.93 -9.14 -22.52
CA TYR A 344 19.61 -8.20 -21.62
C TYR A 344 21.06 -8.58 -21.39
N TRP A 345 21.34 -9.89 -21.35
CA TRP A 345 22.68 -10.50 -21.29
C TRP A 345 22.70 -11.83 -22.02
N HIS A 346 23.88 -12.35 -22.28
CA HIS A 346 24.09 -13.66 -22.89
C HIS A 346 25.05 -14.48 -22.05
N TRP A 347 24.65 -15.70 -21.74
CA TRP A 347 25.55 -16.65 -21.13
C TRP A 347 26.54 -17.14 -22.18
N GLN A 348 27.85 -17.20 -21.80
CA GLN A 348 28.88 -17.78 -22.64
C GLN A 348 28.91 -19.33 -22.56
N THR A 349 28.04 -19.89 -21.74
CA THR A 349 27.78 -21.34 -21.59
C THR A 349 26.49 -21.72 -22.31
N PRO A 350 26.34 -22.97 -22.82
CA PRO A 350 25.12 -23.44 -23.49
C PRO A 350 23.86 -23.35 -22.60
N GLU A 351 24.05 -23.56 -21.31
CA GLU A 351 22.99 -23.52 -20.30
C GLU A 351 23.29 -22.45 -19.26
N ILE A 352 22.24 -21.96 -18.58
CA ILE A 352 22.37 -21.04 -17.46
C ILE A 352 23.09 -21.76 -16.32
N PRO A 353 24.25 -21.27 -15.85
CA PRO A 353 25.01 -21.96 -14.81
C PRO A 353 24.23 -22.09 -13.51
N LEU A 354 24.26 -23.26 -12.89
CA LEU A 354 23.67 -23.47 -11.55
C LEU A 354 24.27 -22.51 -10.51
N SER A 355 25.55 -22.15 -10.68
CA SER A 355 26.25 -21.16 -9.86
C SER A 355 25.54 -19.81 -9.86
N ASN A 356 24.88 -19.41 -10.94
CA ASN A 356 24.08 -18.20 -10.98
C ASN A 356 22.99 -18.19 -9.89
N TYR A 357 22.10 -19.18 -9.92
CA TYR A 357 21.00 -19.29 -8.97
C TYR A 357 21.46 -19.41 -7.51
N LEU A 358 22.48 -20.24 -7.29
CA LEU A 358 23.04 -20.42 -5.94
C LEU A 358 23.69 -19.14 -5.41
N SER A 359 24.42 -18.43 -6.24
CA SER A 359 25.08 -17.18 -5.87
C SER A 359 24.06 -16.10 -5.52
N TRP A 360 23.01 -15.93 -6.31
CA TRP A 360 21.92 -15.01 -6.00
C TRP A 360 21.21 -15.38 -4.70
N GLY A 361 20.97 -16.66 -4.45
CA GLY A 361 20.40 -17.12 -3.18
C GLY A 361 21.27 -16.76 -1.97
N VAL A 362 22.59 -17.07 -2.04
CA VAL A 362 23.55 -16.75 -0.99
C VAL A 362 23.67 -15.25 -0.78
N PHE A 363 23.76 -14.48 -1.88
CA PHE A 363 23.86 -13.02 -1.81
C PHE A 363 22.62 -12.42 -1.17
N ALA A 364 21.43 -12.82 -1.58
CA ALA A 364 20.17 -12.36 -1.03
C ALA A 364 20.05 -12.73 0.46
N ALA A 365 20.47 -13.92 0.87
CA ALA A 365 20.52 -14.32 2.26
C ALA A 365 21.42 -13.38 3.10
N CYS A 366 22.65 -13.14 2.62
CA CYS A 366 23.60 -12.26 3.28
C CYS A 366 23.07 -10.82 3.37
N LEU A 367 22.57 -10.26 2.28
CA LEU A 367 22.02 -8.91 2.26
C LEU A 367 20.79 -8.75 3.15
N SER A 368 19.98 -9.82 3.32
CA SER A 368 18.83 -9.81 4.22
C SER A 368 19.20 -9.50 5.66
N LEU A 369 20.46 -9.79 6.07
CA LEU A 369 20.97 -9.50 7.41
C LEU A 369 21.17 -7.99 7.68
N LEU A 370 21.28 -7.18 6.64
CA LEU A 370 21.37 -5.72 6.73
C LEU A 370 20.06 -5.09 7.18
N TYR A 371 18.93 -5.76 6.94
CA TYR A 371 17.62 -5.24 7.27
C TYR A 371 17.29 -5.42 8.75
N PRO A 372 16.71 -4.39 9.39
CA PRO A 372 16.43 -4.45 10.82
C PRO A 372 15.46 -5.59 11.13
N LEU A 373 15.74 -6.28 12.25
CA LEU A 373 14.79 -7.23 12.81
C LEU A 373 13.62 -6.50 13.43
N ARG A 374 12.47 -7.10 13.31
CA ARG A 374 11.28 -6.65 13.99
C ARG A 374 11.28 -7.24 15.40
N HIS A 375 10.99 -6.39 16.41
CA HIS A 375 10.76 -6.89 17.76
C HIS A 375 9.46 -7.72 17.78
N PRO A 376 9.42 -8.89 18.45
CA PRO A 376 8.20 -9.74 18.50
C PRO A 376 6.96 -8.99 18.96
N ASP A 377 7.11 -8.04 19.91
CA ASP A 377 6.03 -7.23 20.48
C ASP A 377 5.68 -5.99 19.63
N SER A 378 6.38 -5.74 18.53
CA SER A 378 6.03 -4.62 17.66
C SER A 378 4.76 -4.94 16.88
N ARG A 379 3.85 -3.94 16.80
CA ARG A 379 2.62 -4.04 15.98
C ARG A 379 2.97 -4.54 14.57
N PRO A 380 2.08 -5.33 13.93
CA PRO A 380 2.27 -5.77 12.55
C PRO A 380 2.68 -4.59 11.66
N TYR A 381 3.61 -4.82 10.70
CA TYR A 381 3.88 -3.80 9.68
C TYR A 381 2.55 -3.27 9.18
N PRO A 382 2.38 -1.95 9.04
CA PRO A 382 1.19 -1.41 8.44
C PRO A 382 0.90 -2.21 7.18
N ASP A 383 -0.36 -2.61 7.01
CA ASP A 383 -0.85 -3.44 5.89
C ASP A 383 -0.35 -2.98 4.50
N VAL A 384 0.04 -1.70 4.38
CA VAL A 384 0.52 -1.07 3.15
C VAL A 384 1.80 -1.69 2.61
N ILE A 385 2.85 -1.90 3.45
CA ILE A 385 4.11 -2.53 2.95
C ILE A 385 3.84 -3.94 2.50
N SER A 386 3.09 -4.66 3.34
CA SER A 386 2.76 -6.04 3.07
C SER A 386 2.00 -6.18 1.75
N ARG A 387 1.06 -5.27 1.48
CA ARG A 387 0.26 -5.31 0.25
C ARG A 387 1.01 -4.76 -0.95
N LEU A 388 1.64 -3.60 -0.81
CA LEU A 388 2.41 -3.00 -1.90
C LEU A 388 3.59 -3.89 -2.30
N GLY A 389 4.37 -4.36 -1.33
CA GLY A 389 5.50 -5.26 -1.59
C GLY A 389 5.07 -6.58 -2.23
N ARG A 390 4.02 -7.22 -1.71
CA ARG A 390 3.44 -8.43 -2.33
C ARG A 390 2.89 -8.13 -3.73
N GLY A 391 2.20 -7.01 -3.90
CA GLY A 391 1.66 -6.57 -5.18
C GLY A 391 2.74 -6.37 -6.22
N LEU A 392 3.87 -5.75 -5.87
CA LEU A 392 5.02 -5.58 -6.75
C LEU A 392 5.65 -6.91 -7.16
N LEU A 393 5.83 -7.83 -6.21
CA LEU A 393 6.39 -9.15 -6.50
C LEU A 393 5.44 -9.99 -7.37
N LEU A 394 4.12 -9.96 -7.10
CA LEU A 394 3.11 -10.63 -7.91
C LEU A 394 3.05 -10.04 -9.32
N LEU A 395 3.12 -8.71 -9.46
CA LEU A 395 3.10 -8.04 -10.76
C LEU A 395 4.31 -8.45 -11.60
N LEU A 396 5.50 -8.48 -11.00
CA LEU A 396 6.72 -8.94 -11.66
C LEU A 396 6.61 -10.41 -12.04
N ALA A 397 6.20 -11.28 -11.12
CA ALA A 397 6.04 -12.72 -11.39
C ALA A 397 5.02 -13.00 -12.51
N MET A 398 3.89 -12.25 -12.52
CA MET A 398 2.88 -12.37 -13.57
C MET A 398 3.42 -11.95 -14.93
N LEU A 399 4.13 -10.83 -15.02
CA LEU A 399 4.75 -10.37 -16.26
C LEU A 399 5.72 -11.42 -16.82
N LEU A 400 6.66 -11.87 -15.99
CA LEU A 400 7.70 -12.83 -16.38
C LEU A 400 7.09 -14.19 -16.78
N LEU A 401 6.14 -14.71 -15.98
CA LEU A 401 5.47 -15.98 -16.27
C LEU A 401 4.71 -15.92 -17.58
N THR A 402 3.91 -14.87 -17.80
CA THR A 402 3.08 -14.74 -19.02
C THR A 402 3.97 -14.64 -20.26
N ALA A 403 5.07 -13.88 -20.18
CA ALA A 403 6.02 -13.78 -21.28
C ALA A 403 6.69 -15.13 -21.59
N ASN A 404 7.19 -15.86 -20.57
CA ASN A 404 7.82 -17.17 -20.74
C ASN A 404 6.85 -18.20 -21.32
N LEU A 405 5.58 -18.21 -20.88
CA LEU A 405 4.55 -19.11 -21.41
C LEU A 405 4.22 -18.79 -22.87
N ALA A 406 4.08 -17.51 -23.22
CA ALA A 406 3.76 -17.08 -24.59
C ALA A 406 4.83 -17.52 -25.61
N HIS A 407 6.09 -17.53 -25.19
CA HIS A 407 7.22 -17.91 -26.06
C HIS A 407 7.70 -19.36 -25.87
N GLY A 408 7.04 -20.14 -25.02
CA GLY A 408 7.42 -21.52 -24.73
C GLY A 408 8.76 -21.71 -24.02
N SER A 409 9.29 -20.63 -23.43
CA SER A 409 10.62 -20.62 -22.78
C SER A 409 10.57 -21.29 -21.42
N GLN A 410 11.23 -22.46 -21.27
CA GLN A 410 11.39 -23.17 -20.00
C GLN A 410 10.09 -23.24 -19.16
N VAL A 411 8.98 -23.59 -19.80
CA VAL A 411 7.62 -23.55 -19.25
C VAL A 411 7.53 -24.27 -17.90
N GLY A 412 8.10 -25.46 -17.79
CA GLY A 412 8.06 -26.27 -16.56
C GLY A 412 8.71 -25.55 -15.36
N ILE A 413 9.91 -25.00 -15.58
CA ILE A 413 10.66 -24.27 -14.54
C ILE A 413 9.91 -22.99 -14.18
N SER A 414 9.38 -22.26 -15.17
CA SER A 414 8.61 -21.03 -14.94
C SER A 414 7.33 -21.28 -14.12
N LEU A 415 6.61 -22.37 -14.37
CA LEU A 415 5.43 -22.73 -13.59
C LEU A 415 5.78 -23.12 -12.15
N ILE A 416 6.85 -23.90 -11.95
CA ILE A 416 7.32 -24.28 -10.60
C ILE A 416 7.75 -23.05 -9.82
N ALA A 417 8.54 -22.17 -10.42
CA ALA A 417 9.01 -20.94 -9.79
C ALA A 417 7.85 -20.00 -9.44
N ALA A 418 6.90 -19.80 -10.35
CA ALA A 418 5.70 -18.98 -10.09
C ALA A 418 4.83 -19.57 -8.98
N GLY A 419 4.66 -20.90 -8.96
CA GLY A 419 3.96 -21.61 -7.89
C GLY A 419 4.63 -21.43 -6.53
N ALA A 420 5.96 -21.55 -6.46
CA ALA A 420 6.73 -21.29 -5.25
C ALA A 420 6.57 -19.84 -4.75
N LEU A 421 6.69 -18.85 -5.65
CA LEU A 421 6.48 -17.45 -5.32
C LEU A 421 5.06 -17.19 -4.79
N LEU A 422 4.05 -17.75 -5.45
CA LEU A 422 2.66 -17.61 -5.03
C LEU A 422 2.43 -18.21 -3.64
N LEU A 423 2.93 -19.40 -3.37
CA LEU A 423 2.86 -20.04 -2.06
C LEU A 423 3.54 -19.18 -1.00
N MET A 424 4.74 -18.66 -1.26
CA MET A 424 5.44 -17.76 -0.33
C MET A 424 4.67 -16.47 -0.09
N LEU A 425 4.09 -15.86 -1.12
CA LEU A 425 3.37 -14.60 -0.98
C LEU A 425 2.00 -14.74 -0.31
N LEU A 426 1.37 -15.93 -0.42
CA LEU A 426 0.11 -16.26 0.24
C LEU A 426 0.30 -16.84 1.64
N TRP A 427 1.54 -17.25 2.02
CA TRP A 427 1.81 -17.86 3.31
C TRP A 427 1.32 -16.95 4.46
N PRO A 428 0.43 -17.46 5.33
CA PRO A 428 -0.01 -16.68 6.49
C PRO A 428 1.20 -16.41 7.39
N ARG A 429 1.32 -15.19 7.89
CA ARG A 429 2.34 -14.86 8.88
C ARG A 429 2.08 -15.67 10.15
N ILE A 430 2.91 -16.64 10.41
CA ILE A 430 3.02 -17.31 11.70
C ILE A 430 3.75 -16.37 12.66
#